data_a3d8820e4046543b909c66c9b21bba5d
#
_entry.id   a3d8820e4046543b909c66c9b21bba5d
#
_cell.length_a   1.000
_cell.length_b   1.000
_cell.length_c   1.000
_cell.angle_alpha   90.00
_cell.angle_beta   90.00
_cell.angle_gamma   90.00
#
_symmetry.space_group_name_H-M   'P 1'
#
loop_
_entity.id
_entity.type
_entity.pdbx_description
1 polymer ?
#
loop_
_entity_poly.entity_id
_entity_poly.type
_entity_poly.pdbx_seq_one_letter_code
_entity_poly.pdbx_strand_id
1 'polypeptide(L)' 'EMCIRDRYTDLPGMQLYSGNFIENEKGKDGQTYTKRTGICFETQFFPNSINVKSFTPCVIKAGETFESETMYKFIF' A
#
# COMPACT_ATOMS: atom_id res chain seq x y z
N GLU A 1 -18.24 9.36 11.86
CA GLU A 1 -17.39 8.30 11.31
C GLU A 1 -16.87 8.68 9.93
N MET A 2 -15.61 8.39 9.67
CA MET A 2 -14.94 8.71 8.42
C MET A 2 -14.49 7.42 7.74
N CYS A 3 -14.84 7.27 6.48
CA CYS A 3 -14.46 6.10 5.70
C CYS A 3 -13.65 6.50 4.48
N ILE A 4 -12.64 5.70 4.13
CA ILE A 4 -11.99 5.84 2.85
C ILE A 4 -12.88 5.15 1.83
N ARG A 5 -13.34 5.91 0.84
CA ARG A 5 -14.14 5.35 -0.24
C ARG A 5 -13.28 4.96 -1.44
N ASP A 6 -12.37 5.84 -1.82
CA ASP A 6 -11.59 5.65 -3.02
C ASP A 6 -10.11 5.91 -2.77
N ARG A 7 -9.28 5.16 -3.48
CA ARG A 7 -7.84 5.35 -3.47
C ARG A 7 -7.32 5.28 -4.90
N TYR A 8 -6.50 6.25 -5.27
CA TYR A 8 -5.93 6.39 -6.62
C TYR A 8 -4.43 6.44 -6.54
N THR A 9 -3.76 5.83 -7.51
CA THR A 9 -2.31 5.88 -7.60
C THR A 9 -1.85 5.81 -9.05
N ASP A 10 -0.70 6.41 -9.34
CA ASP A 10 -0.03 6.30 -10.62
C ASP A 10 0.96 5.15 -10.68
N LEU A 11 1.15 4.42 -9.57
CA LEU A 11 1.94 3.20 -9.56
C LEU A 11 1.16 2.04 -10.18
N PRO A 12 1.85 1.08 -10.82
CA PRO A 12 1.17 0.06 -11.62
C PRO A 12 0.40 -0.97 -10.84
N GLY A 13 0.71 -1.17 -9.57
CA GLY A 13 0.08 -2.23 -8.78
C GLY A 13 -0.24 -1.85 -7.35
N MET A 14 -0.94 -2.75 -6.68
CA MET A 14 -1.33 -2.57 -5.30
C MET A 14 -1.35 -3.91 -4.59
N GLN A 15 -0.64 -4.00 -3.47
CA GLN A 15 -0.69 -5.16 -2.59
C GLN A 15 -1.75 -4.93 -1.52
N LEU A 16 -2.57 -5.94 -1.31
CA LEU A 16 -3.59 -5.94 -0.27
C LEU A 16 -3.15 -6.83 0.88
N TYR A 17 -3.20 -6.29 2.10
CA TYR A 17 -2.81 -7.06 3.28
C TYR A 17 -3.82 -6.80 4.40
N SER A 18 -4.41 -7.87 4.92
CA SER A 18 -5.46 -7.80 5.93
C SER A 18 -4.96 -8.03 7.36
N GLY A 19 -3.65 -8.03 7.58
CA GLY A 19 -3.09 -8.18 8.92
C GLY A 19 -3.10 -9.61 9.45
N ASN A 20 -2.98 -10.61 8.59
CA ASN A 20 -3.03 -12.02 8.99
C ASN A 20 -1.93 -12.44 9.97
N PHE A 21 -0.82 -11.70 10.00
CA PHE A 21 0.32 -12.01 10.87
C PHE A 21 0.40 -11.12 12.11
N ILE A 22 -0.60 -10.29 12.33
CA ILE A 22 -0.66 -9.44 13.53
C ILE A 22 -1.19 -10.27 14.68
N GLU A 23 -0.42 -10.28 15.78
CA GLU A 23 -0.79 -11.03 16.98
C GLU A 23 -0.73 -10.12 18.20
N ASN A 24 -1.92 -9.76 18.71
CA ASN A 24 -2.09 -9.06 19.99
C ASN A 24 -1.13 -7.86 20.19
N GLU A 25 -0.96 -7.06 19.15
CA GLU A 25 -0.13 -5.85 19.22
C GLU A 25 -0.88 -4.74 19.94
N LYS A 26 -0.20 -4.06 20.87
CA LYS A 26 -0.78 -2.94 21.57
C LYS A 26 -0.86 -1.72 20.68
N GLY A 27 -2.04 -1.16 20.59
CA GLY A 27 -2.30 0.02 19.78
C GLY A 27 -2.60 1.27 20.61
N LYS A 28 -3.14 2.26 19.96
CA LYS A 28 -3.56 3.51 20.58
C LYS A 28 -4.73 3.28 21.54
N ASP A 29 -4.83 4.16 22.53
CA ASP A 29 -5.99 4.22 23.44
C ASP A 29 -6.29 2.90 24.15
N GLY A 30 -5.25 2.12 24.46
CA GLY A 30 -5.38 0.86 25.16
C GLY A 30 -5.96 -0.28 24.33
N GLN A 31 -6.11 -0.09 23.02
CA GLN A 31 -6.61 -1.12 22.14
C GLN A 31 -5.54 -2.17 21.83
N THR A 32 -6.01 -3.39 21.58
CA THR A 32 -5.14 -4.48 21.13
C THR A 32 -5.51 -4.83 19.70
N TYR A 33 -4.51 -4.84 18.81
CA TYR A 33 -4.72 -5.20 17.42
C TYR A 33 -4.45 -6.70 17.23
N THR A 34 -5.37 -7.35 16.54
CA THR A 34 -5.27 -8.76 16.19
C THR A 34 -5.38 -8.92 14.69
N LYS A 35 -5.22 -10.15 14.19
CA LYS A 35 -5.33 -10.39 12.76
C LYS A 35 -6.70 -9.96 12.22
N ARG A 36 -6.72 -9.43 11.02
CA ARG A 36 -7.92 -9.02 10.28
C ARG A 36 -8.73 -7.92 10.95
N THR A 37 -8.09 -7.10 11.79
CA THR A 37 -8.73 -5.92 12.37
C THR A 37 -8.39 -4.65 11.61
N GLY A 38 -7.55 -4.75 10.59
CA GLY A 38 -7.18 -3.65 9.73
C GLY A 38 -6.87 -4.15 8.33
N ILE A 39 -6.69 -3.21 7.41
CA ILE A 39 -6.38 -3.54 6.02
C ILE A 39 -5.38 -2.53 5.47
N CYS A 40 -4.40 -3.01 4.72
CA CYS A 40 -3.41 -2.19 4.06
C CYS A 40 -3.59 -2.25 2.56
N PHE A 41 -3.50 -1.07 1.93
CA PHE A 41 -3.47 -0.93 0.48
C PHE A 41 -2.11 -0.33 0.12
N GLU A 42 -1.20 -1.16 -0.40
CA GLU A 42 0.19 -0.80 -0.59
C GLU A 42 0.48 -0.59 -2.07
N THR A 43 0.57 0.68 -2.49
CA THR A 43 0.88 1.03 -3.88
C THR A 43 2.32 0.69 -4.19
N GLN A 44 2.56 0.04 -5.32
CA GLN A 44 3.89 -0.48 -5.64
C GLN A 44 4.05 -0.81 -7.11
N PHE A 45 5.29 -1.06 -7.53
CA PHE A 45 5.56 -1.80 -8.75
C PHE A 45 5.23 -3.27 -8.51
N PHE A 46 4.97 -4.02 -9.57
CA PHE A 46 4.66 -5.45 -9.40
C PHE A 46 5.83 -6.20 -8.79
N PRO A 47 5.57 -7.18 -7.91
CA PRO A 47 6.63 -8.01 -7.37
C PRO A 47 7.46 -8.65 -8.47
N ASN A 48 8.78 -8.71 -8.27
CA ASN A 48 9.73 -9.27 -9.23
C ASN A 48 9.77 -8.56 -10.60
N SER A 49 9.30 -7.31 -10.65
CA SER A 49 9.21 -6.57 -11.92
C SER A 49 10.56 -6.37 -12.61
N ILE A 50 11.65 -6.35 -11.86
CA ILE A 50 12.99 -6.24 -12.41
C ILE A 50 13.36 -7.41 -13.34
N ASN A 51 12.76 -8.57 -13.11
CA ASN A 51 13.03 -9.79 -13.87
C ASN A 51 11.95 -10.13 -14.91
N VAL A 52 10.87 -9.35 -14.97
CA VAL A 52 9.74 -9.63 -15.86
C VAL A 52 9.60 -8.49 -16.86
N LYS A 53 10.00 -8.76 -18.11
CA LYS A 53 10.08 -7.72 -19.16
C LYS A 53 8.74 -7.09 -19.50
N SER A 54 7.64 -7.82 -19.34
CA SER A 54 6.30 -7.31 -19.63
C SER A 54 5.75 -6.38 -18.56
N PHE A 55 6.37 -6.35 -17.38
CA PHE A 55 5.95 -5.44 -16.31
C PHE A 55 6.57 -4.06 -16.46
N THR A 56 5.91 -3.06 -15.90
CA THR A 56 6.45 -1.70 -15.84
C THR A 56 7.79 -1.74 -15.11
N PRO A 57 8.86 -1.18 -15.70
CA PRO A 57 10.17 -1.19 -15.06
C PRO A 57 10.18 -0.46 -13.71
N CYS A 58 10.86 -1.04 -12.74
CA CYS A 58 11.01 -0.46 -11.40
C CYS A 58 12.38 0.19 -11.18
N VAL A 59 13.18 0.33 -12.24
CA VAL A 59 14.56 0.82 -12.15
C VAL A 59 14.62 2.29 -12.52
N ILE A 60 15.36 3.06 -11.73
CA ILE A 60 15.67 4.45 -11.99
C ILE A 60 17.19 4.58 -12.13
N LYS A 61 17.65 5.35 -13.13
CA LYS A 61 19.07 5.57 -13.35
C LYS A 61 19.56 6.76 -12.52
N ALA A 62 20.86 6.78 -12.26
CA ALA A 62 21.48 7.92 -11.58
C ALA A 62 21.17 9.22 -12.33
N GLY A 63 20.76 10.25 -11.59
CA GLY A 63 20.37 11.54 -12.14
C GLY A 63 18.91 11.66 -12.56
N GLU A 64 18.19 10.56 -12.62
CA GLU A 64 16.74 10.60 -12.84
C GLU A 64 16.00 10.84 -11.51
N THR A 65 14.83 11.45 -11.60
CA THR A 65 13.97 11.68 -10.43
C THR A 65 12.78 10.71 -10.48
N PHE A 66 12.55 10.02 -9.36
CA PHE A 66 11.34 9.23 -9.20
C PHE A 66 10.27 10.06 -8.49
N GLU A 67 9.08 10.10 -9.08
CA GLU A 67 7.93 10.76 -8.49
C GLU A 67 6.72 9.85 -8.58
N SER A 68 5.93 9.80 -7.50
CA SER A 68 4.66 9.08 -7.52
C SER A 68 3.63 9.84 -6.71
N GLU A 69 2.37 9.59 -7.02
CA GLU A 69 1.26 10.23 -6.33
C GLU A 69 0.21 9.18 -5.94
N THR A 70 -0.26 9.26 -4.70
CA THR A 70 -1.33 8.42 -4.19
C THR A 70 -2.34 9.31 -3.50
N MET A 71 -3.61 9.16 -3.87
CA MET A 71 -4.70 9.97 -3.34
C MET A 71 -5.67 9.11 -2.56
N TYR A 72 -6.09 9.60 -1.40
CA TYR A 72 -7.14 9.00 -0.58
C TYR A 72 -8.35 9.91 -0.61
N LYS A 73 -9.51 9.33 -0.92
CA LYS A 73 -10.78 10.08 -0.85
C LYS A 73 -11.56 9.59 0.36
N PHE A 74 -11.85 10.51 1.25
CA PHE A 74 -12.59 10.21 2.48
C PHE A 74 -14.05 10.63 2.35
N ILE A 75 -14.92 9.88 3.00
CA ILE A 75 -16.34 10.22 3.13
C ILE A 75 -16.65 10.37 4.61
N PHE A 76 -17.29 11.47 4.95
CA PHE A 76 -17.69 11.80 6.31
C PHE A 76 -19.20 11.63 6.50
#